data_474d1349a57610804c778e9e0c862ec9
#
_entry.id   474d1349a57610804c778e9e0c862ec9
#
_cell.length_a   1.000
_cell.length_b   1.000
_cell.length_c   1.000
_cell.angle_alpha   90.00
_cell.angle_beta   90.00
_cell.angle_gamma   90.00
#
_symmetry.space_group_name_H-M   'P 1'
#
loop_
_entity.id
_entity.type
_entity.pdbx_description
1 polymer ?
#
loop_
_entity_poly.entity_id
_entity_poly.type
_entity_poly.pdbx_seq_one_letter_code
_entity_poly.pdbx_strand_id
1 'polypeptide(L)'
;MYSNDSQSLSINDLKSIEKINGKELILIQDPDNDETNNISVNTLLSAMVQLLVDAGNISIKEKDPTVPSYIKAMSEEDIEKWNNAASSVAILEDKVSRLQSSTIKITNFTVRPTVVELGTVLNTVTLTWDINFRNLIRQSVDDVDIPDLTKRFRIMDGPFRESKSFTLKVEGDDGNTDTKIADLKFYNSIYYGSSRLTPISSNFLNGDLNRVLTGSKTQGFTVVSREQEYIYVALPARFGEPTFEIISEVADFEFVKEFDHENSSGYVEPYNVYRTTNVHLGQTTIRMR
;
A
#
# COMPACT_ATOMS: atom_id res chain seq x y z
N MET A 1 -32.60 31.40 7.00
CA MET A 1 -32.35 32.31 8.13
C MET A 1 -31.88 31.47 9.29
N TYR A 2 -30.60 31.22 9.39
CA TYR A 2 -29.98 30.50 10.52
C TYR A 2 -29.26 31.58 11.34
N SER A 3 -29.68 31.78 12.59
CA SER A 3 -29.00 32.65 13.53
C SER A 3 -27.73 31.93 14.02
N ASN A 4 -26.56 32.47 13.67
CA ASN A 4 -25.29 32.13 14.31
C ASN A 4 -25.27 32.78 15.70
N ASP A 5 -25.73 32.04 16.72
CA ASP A 5 -25.38 32.32 18.10
C ASP A 5 -23.97 31.74 18.36
N SER A 6 -22.95 32.52 18.05
CA SER A 6 -21.59 32.27 18.56
C SER A 6 -21.58 32.57 20.05
N GLN A 7 -21.84 31.57 20.87
CA GLN A 7 -21.58 31.65 22.31
C GLN A 7 -20.06 31.71 22.53
N SER A 8 -19.52 32.90 22.79
CA SER A 8 -18.18 33.04 23.34
C SER A 8 -18.19 32.44 24.75
N LEU A 9 -17.51 31.28 24.92
CA LEU A 9 -17.29 30.71 26.25
C LEU A 9 -16.48 31.69 27.09
N SER A 10 -17.06 32.16 28.17
CA SER A 10 -16.38 33.00 29.16
C SER A 10 -15.44 32.13 29.98
N ILE A 11 -14.30 32.70 30.43
CA ILE A 11 -13.37 32.05 31.38
C ILE A 11 -14.10 31.56 32.64
N ASN A 12 -15.24 32.15 32.97
CA ASN A 12 -16.09 31.70 34.10
C ASN A 12 -16.77 30.34 33.88
N ASP A 13 -16.93 29.90 32.62
CA ASP A 13 -17.54 28.61 32.31
C ASP A 13 -16.56 27.45 32.50
N LEU A 14 -15.26 27.72 32.63
CA LEU A 14 -14.22 26.73 32.93
C LEU A 14 -14.24 26.26 34.40
N LYS A 15 -15.02 26.87 35.27
CA LYS A 15 -15.12 26.48 36.70
C LYS A 15 -15.79 25.13 36.95
N SER A 16 -16.40 24.52 35.94
CA SER A 16 -17.07 23.23 36.07
C SER A 16 -16.17 22.01 35.77
N ILE A 17 -14.90 22.21 35.37
CA ILE A 17 -13.99 21.10 35.08
C ILE A 17 -13.25 20.71 36.34
N GLU A 18 -13.74 19.68 37.03
CA GLU A 18 -13.19 19.24 38.35
C GLU A 18 -11.80 18.59 38.23
N LYS A 19 -11.33 18.16 37.06
CA LYS A 19 -10.03 17.54 36.92
C LYS A 19 -9.56 17.52 35.46
N ILE A 20 -8.53 18.31 35.14
CA ILE A 20 -7.84 18.27 33.85
C ILE A 20 -6.56 17.43 34.04
N ASN A 21 -6.41 16.34 33.31
CA ASN A 21 -5.24 15.46 33.40
C ASN A 21 -4.16 15.74 32.34
N GLY A 22 -4.31 16.81 31.57
CA GLY A 22 -3.35 17.28 30.56
C GLY A 22 -3.34 16.51 29.25
N LYS A 23 -4.19 15.50 29.10
CA LYS A 23 -4.30 14.68 27.89
C LYS A 23 -5.53 15.00 27.03
N GLU A 24 -6.41 15.84 27.55
CA GLU A 24 -7.58 16.31 26.83
C GLU A 24 -7.18 17.20 25.65
N LEU A 25 -7.77 16.95 24.50
CA LEU A 25 -7.62 17.77 23.31
C LEU A 25 -8.77 18.77 23.23
N ILE A 26 -8.43 20.05 23.04
CA ILE A 26 -9.43 21.07 22.75
C ILE A 26 -9.45 21.29 21.25
N LEU A 27 -10.63 21.23 20.64
CA LEU A 27 -10.85 21.62 19.26
C LEU A 27 -10.89 23.15 19.17
N ILE A 28 -9.95 23.72 18.44
CA ILE A 28 -9.94 25.14 18.11
C ILE A 28 -10.19 25.26 16.61
N GLN A 29 -11.28 25.92 16.24
CA GLN A 29 -11.57 26.24 14.85
C GLN A 29 -10.91 27.58 14.52
N ASP A 30 -10.10 27.59 13.47
CA ASP A 30 -9.56 28.82 12.91
C ASP A 30 -10.68 29.54 12.16
N PRO A 31 -11.10 30.75 12.59
CA PRO A 31 -12.20 31.47 11.96
C PRO A 31 -11.91 31.91 10.53
N ASP A 32 -10.64 31.95 10.14
CA ASP A 32 -10.21 32.43 8.82
C ASP A 32 -9.94 31.32 7.80
N ASN A 33 -9.81 30.06 8.24
CA ASN A 33 -9.33 28.96 7.39
C ASN A 33 -10.18 27.68 7.38
N ASP A 34 -11.27 27.63 8.13
CA ASP A 34 -12.13 26.43 8.29
C ASP A 34 -11.38 25.14 8.68
N GLU A 35 -10.12 25.26 9.15
CA GLU A 35 -9.31 24.16 9.63
C GLU A 35 -9.48 23.95 11.13
N THR A 36 -9.75 22.72 11.50
CA THR A 36 -9.89 22.32 12.91
C THR A 36 -8.57 21.76 13.42
N ASN A 37 -7.90 22.47 14.33
CA ASN A 37 -6.66 22.05 14.95
C ASN A 37 -6.90 21.48 16.36
N ASN A 38 -6.36 20.30 16.62
CA ASN A 38 -6.37 19.71 17.96
C ASN A 38 -5.17 20.23 18.76
N ILE A 39 -5.44 21.05 19.78
CA ILE A 39 -4.41 21.56 20.69
C ILE A 39 -4.58 20.90 22.06
N SER A 40 -3.50 20.39 22.63
CA SER A 40 -3.56 19.87 23.99
C SER A 40 -3.80 20.99 25.00
N VAL A 41 -4.50 20.69 26.09
CA VAL A 41 -4.72 21.66 27.18
C VAL A 41 -3.41 22.25 27.68
N ASN A 42 -2.35 21.45 27.76
CA ASN A 42 -1.02 21.93 28.17
C ASN A 42 -0.43 22.94 27.20
N THR A 43 -0.61 22.75 25.89
CA THR A 43 -0.13 23.69 24.86
C THR A 43 -0.90 25.01 24.97
N LEU A 44 -2.23 24.95 25.17
CA LEU A 44 -3.05 26.14 25.36
C LEU A 44 -2.68 26.89 26.63
N LEU A 45 -2.50 26.21 27.75
CA LEU A 45 -2.05 26.80 29.02
C LEU A 45 -0.69 27.46 28.87
N SER A 46 0.26 26.82 28.21
CA SER A 46 1.60 27.37 27.97
C SER A 46 1.53 28.65 27.14
N ALA A 47 0.71 28.66 26.07
CA ALA A 47 0.51 29.84 25.22
C ALA A 47 -0.18 30.99 25.98
N MET A 48 -1.15 30.69 26.83
CA MET A 48 -1.83 31.69 27.67
C MET A 48 -0.87 32.29 28.73
N VAL A 49 -0.05 31.46 29.35
CA VAL A 49 0.98 31.93 30.30
C VAL A 49 1.98 32.83 29.58
N GLN A 50 2.45 32.45 28.41
CA GLN A 50 3.38 33.28 27.60
C GLN A 50 2.73 34.61 27.17
N LEU A 51 1.49 34.62 26.71
CA LEU A 51 0.74 35.83 26.37
C LEU A 51 0.58 36.77 27.58
N LEU A 52 0.38 36.25 28.77
CA LEU A 52 0.27 37.04 30.00
C LEU A 52 1.62 37.61 30.43
N VAL A 53 2.73 36.90 30.23
CA VAL A 53 4.11 37.37 30.48
C VAL A 53 4.47 38.46 29.46
N ASP A 54 4.20 38.26 28.15
CA ASP A 54 4.53 39.21 27.08
C ASP A 54 3.70 40.51 27.17
N ALA A 55 2.47 40.45 27.69
CA ALA A 55 1.62 41.59 27.91
C ALA A 55 2.07 42.47 29.09
N GLY A 56 3.12 42.07 29.86
CA GLY A 56 3.61 42.80 31.03
C GLY A 56 2.57 42.88 32.17
N ASN A 57 1.49 42.10 32.07
CA ASN A 57 0.38 42.13 33.02
C ASN A 57 0.55 41.26 34.26
N ILE A 58 1.65 40.52 34.37
CA ILE A 58 2.01 39.81 35.61
C ILE A 58 3.15 40.56 36.26
N SER A 59 2.81 41.56 37.03
CA SER A 59 3.68 42.01 38.11
C SER A 59 3.61 40.90 39.19
N ILE A 60 4.70 40.16 39.37
CA ILE A 60 4.84 39.04 40.36
C ILE A 60 4.73 39.52 41.82
N LYS A 61 4.32 40.75 42.03
CA LYS A 61 3.98 41.28 43.34
C LYS A 61 2.46 41.28 43.59
N GLU A 62 1.80 40.32 43.10
CA GLU A 62 0.36 40.22 43.30
C GLU A 62 0.03 39.79 44.73
N LYS A 63 -0.85 40.61 45.37
CA LYS A 63 -1.38 40.36 46.70
C LYS A 63 -2.62 39.46 46.70
N ASP A 64 -2.92 38.79 45.58
CA ASP A 64 -4.06 37.90 45.49
C ASP A 64 -3.91 36.71 46.44
N PRO A 65 -4.80 36.56 47.43
CA PRO A 65 -4.75 35.45 48.37
C PRO A 65 -5.01 34.09 47.73
N THR A 66 -5.51 34.04 46.50
CA THR A 66 -5.79 32.80 45.78
C THR A 66 -4.56 32.24 45.05
N VAL A 67 -3.51 33.06 44.85
CA VAL A 67 -2.26 32.59 44.23
C VAL A 67 -1.44 31.83 45.27
N PRO A 68 -1.09 30.56 45.02
CA PRO A 68 -0.26 29.76 45.96
C PRO A 68 1.06 30.43 46.33
N SER A 69 1.46 30.34 47.62
CA SER A 69 2.63 31.01 48.13
C SER A 69 3.94 30.65 47.45
N TYR A 70 4.05 29.44 46.87
CA TYR A 70 5.23 29.02 46.09
C TYR A 70 5.37 29.76 44.76
N ILE A 71 4.27 30.19 44.15
CA ILE A 71 4.29 31.01 42.93
C ILE A 71 4.74 32.44 43.27
N LYS A 72 4.31 32.96 44.42
CA LYS A 72 4.71 34.31 44.92
C LYS A 72 6.18 34.40 45.27
N ALA A 73 6.82 33.27 45.53
CA ALA A 73 8.24 33.16 45.92
C ALA A 73 9.19 32.93 44.73
N MET A 74 8.68 32.79 43.54
CA MET A 74 9.51 32.57 42.33
C MET A 74 10.38 33.81 42.06
N SER A 75 11.68 33.60 41.97
CA SER A 75 12.65 34.63 41.57
C SER A 75 12.67 34.81 40.05
N GLU A 76 13.22 35.92 39.55
CA GLU A 76 13.47 36.09 38.10
C GLU A 76 14.32 34.94 37.54
N GLU A 77 15.28 34.45 38.31
CA GLU A 77 16.11 33.28 37.96
C GLU A 77 15.29 31.98 37.79
N ASP A 78 14.27 31.79 38.63
CA ASP A 78 13.37 30.64 38.51
C ASP A 78 12.50 30.74 37.27
N ILE A 79 12.03 31.94 36.93
CA ILE A 79 11.27 32.21 35.72
C ILE A 79 12.12 31.93 34.48
N GLU A 80 13.39 32.38 34.50
CA GLU A 80 14.32 32.13 33.39
C GLU A 80 14.63 30.63 33.24
N LYS A 81 14.81 29.90 34.33
CA LYS A 81 14.95 28.42 34.31
C LYS A 81 13.74 27.74 33.75
N TRP A 82 12.53 28.21 34.07
CA TRP A 82 11.28 27.68 33.52
C TRP A 82 11.17 27.94 32.03
N ASN A 83 11.47 29.14 31.56
CA ASN A 83 11.45 29.50 30.13
C ASN A 83 12.48 28.69 29.34
N ASN A 84 13.67 28.47 29.90
CA ASN A 84 14.72 27.66 29.31
C ASN A 84 14.30 26.17 29.26
N ALA A 85 13.64 25.67 30.30
CA ALA A 85 13.09 24.33 30.36
C ALA A 85 11.97 24.15 29.29
N ALA A 86 11.05 25.11 29.16
CA ALA A 86 10.00 25.10 28.15
C ALA A 86 10.58 25.08 26.74
N SER A 87 11.60 25.92 26.46
CA SER A 87 12.31 25.92 25.18
C SER A 87 13.01 24.57 24.89
N SER A 88 13.60 23.96 25.93
CA SER A 88 14.25 22.65 25.84
C SER A 88 13.23 21.53 25.57
N VAL A 89 12.04 21.62 26.16
CA VAL A 89 10.94 20.69 25.91
C VAL A 89 10.48 20.80 24.45
N ALA A 90 10.28 22.01 23.92
CA ALA A 90 9.89 22.20 22.51
C ALA A 90 10.93 21.62 21.52
N ILE A 91 12.24 21.80 21.83
CA ILE A 91 13.33 21.18 21.05
C ILE A 91 13.31 19.66 21.17
N LEU A 92 13.01 19.11 22.33
CA LEU A 92 12.91 17.67 22.54
C LEU A 92 11.67 17.09 21.85
N GLU A 93 10.54 17.79 21.86
CA GLU A 93 9.33 17.39 21.14
C GLU A 93 9.55 17.40 19.64
N ASP A 94 10.25 18.39 19.08
CA ASP A 94 10.65 18.40 17.67
C ASP A 94 11.58 17.22 17.34
N LYS A 95 12.59 16.95 18.18
CA LYS A 95 13.48 15.80 18.02
C LYS A 95 12.74 14.47 18.14
N VAL A 96 11.82 14.34 19.09
CA VAL A 96 10.99 13.13 19.26
C VAL A 96 10.04 12.97 18.06
N SER A 97 9.44 14.04 17.57
CA SER A 97 8.63 14.03 16.36
C SER A 97 9.43 13.61 15.13
N ARG A 98 10.68 14.05 15.01
CA ARG A 98 11.61 13.61 13.96
C ARG A 98 12.06 12.15 14.13
N LEU A 99 12.24 11.67 15.34
CA LEU A 99 12.55 10.27 15.64
C LEU A 99 11.33 9.36 15.50
N GLN A 100 10.13 9.88 15.73
CA GLN A 100 8.85 9.18 15.52
C GLN A 100 8.34 9.34 14.10
N SER A 101 8.79 10.33 13.33
CA SER A 101 8.57 10.36 11.89
C SER A 101 9.31 9.17 11.32
N SER A 102 8.54 8.16 11.01
CA SER A 102 8.99 6.90 10.43
C SER A 102 10.07 7.15 9.39
N THR A 103 11.15 6.40 9.47
CA THR A 103 12.14 6.26 8.39
C THR A 103 11.44 6.24 7.05
N ILE A 104 11.99 6.88 6.04
CA ILE A 104 11.42 6.88 4.69
C ILE A 104 11.08 5.45 4.28
N LYS A 105 9.86 5.24 3.77
CA LYS A 105 9.38 3.92 3.38
C LYS A 105 8.53 3.97 2.13
N ILE A 106 8.84 3.10 1.19
CA ILE A 106 8.01 2.85 0.03
C ILE A 106 6.85 1.93 0.46
N THR A 107 5.64 2.46 0.52
CA THR A 107 4.45 1.69 0.93
C THR A 107 3.96 0.81 -0.19
N ASN A 108 4.03 1.29 -1.43
CA ASN A 108 3.65 0.54 -2.62
C ASN A 108 4.63 0.80 -3.76
N PHE A 109 4.88 -0.22 -4.60
CA PHE A 109 5.58 -0.09 -5.88
C PHE A 109 5.07 -1.18 -6.82
N THR A 110 4.53 -0.80 -7.96
CA THR A 110 3.91 -1.71 -8.92
C THR A 110 4.28 -1.36 -10.34
N VAL A 111 4.25 -2.37 -11.21
CA VAL A 111 4.37 -2.24 -12.66
C VAL A 111 3.07 -2.65 -13.32
N ARG A 112 2.67 -1.96 -14.36
CA ARG A 112 1.49 -2.32 -15.18
C ARG A 112 1.85 -2.36 -16.66
N PRO A 113 1.48 -3.47 -17.35
CA PRO A 113 0.91 -4.71 -16.82
C PRO A 113 1.90 -5.45 -15.91
N THR A 114 1.41 -6.28 -14.97
CA THR A 114 2.25 -7.09 -14.07
C THR A 114 2.64 -8.41 -14.71
N VAL A 115 1.71 -9.00 -15.46
CA VAL A 115 1.87 -10.29 -16.14
C VAL A 115 1.43 -10.17 -17.58
N VAL A 116 2.20 -10.73 -18.48
CA VAL A 116 2.01 -10.69 -19.93
C VAL A 116 2.24 -12.08 -20.51
N GLU A 117 1.57 -12.41 -21.59
CA GLU A 117 1.79 -13.66 -22.32
C GLU A 117 3.13 -13.62 -23.07
N LEU A 118 3.88 -14.70 -23.01
CA LEU A 118 5.11 -14.88 -23.79
C LEU A 118 4.83 -14.67 -25.29
N GLY A 119 5.79 -14.02 -25.98
CA GLY A 119 5.62 -13.62 -27.39
C GLY A 119 5.08 -12.21 -27.56
N THR A 120 4.39 -11.65 -26.56
CA THR A 120 3.94 -10.26 -26.59
C THR A 120 5.13 -9.30 -26.59
N VAL A 121 5.01 -8.20 -27.32
CA VAL A 121 5.95 -7.10 -27.29
C VAL A 121 5.28 -5.89 -26.64
N LEU A 122 5.77 -5.47 -25.46
CA LEU A 122 5.29 -4.25 -24.82
C LEU A 122 6.20 -3.07 -25.20
N ASN A 123 5.63 -2.04 -25.79
CA ASN A 123 6.36 -0.82 -26.11
C ASN A 123 6.59 0.07 -24.88
N THR A 124 5.66 0.02 -23.91
CA THR A 124 5.77 0.78 -22.67
C THR A 124 5.22 0.00 -21.50
N VAL A 125 5.72 0.30 -20.30
CA VAL A 125 5.11 -0.09 -19.03
C VAL A 125 4.99 1.12 -18.11
N THR A 126 4.02 1.10 -17.22
CA THR A 126 3.83 2.16 -16.23
C THR A 126 4.22 1.65 -14.85
N LEU A 127 5.14 2.34 -14.21
CA LEU A 127 5.51 2.15 -12.82
C LEU A 127 4.75 3.15 -11.96
N THR A 128 4.22 2.71 -10.81
CA THR A 128 3.55 3.59 -9.83
C THR A 128 4.01 3.24 -8.43
N TRP A 129 4.12 4.26 -7.57
CA TRP A 129 4.56 4.07 -6.18
C TRP A 129 3.95 5.06 -5.23
N ASP A 130 3.95 4.68 -3.94
CA ASP A 130 3.57 5.51 -2.81
C ASP A 130 4.66 5.48 -1.75
N ILE A 131 4.87 6.63 -1.10
CA ILE A 131 5.90 6.84 -0.09
C ILE A 131 5.23 7.50 1.13
N ASN A 132 5.57 7.04 2.34
CA ASN A 132 5.01 7.56 3.58
C ASN A 132 5.71 8.83 4.12
N PHE A 133 6.79 9.27 3.50
CA PHE A 133 7.66 10.31 3.99
C PHE A 133 7.48 11.64 3.24
N ARG A 134 7.48 12.77 3.99
CA ARG A 134 7.27 14.10 3.40
C ARG A 134 8.58 14.75 2.93
N ASN A 135 9.71 14.44 3.57
CA ASN A 135 11.00 15.06 3.29
C ASN A 135 11.88 14.18 2.38
N LEU A 136 11.31 13.75 1.28
CA LEU A 136 12.02 13.04 0.23
C LEU A 136 13.01 14.01 -0.45
N ILE A 137 14.29 13.66 -0.49
CA ILE A 137 15.33 14.46 -1.17
C ILE A 137 15.78 13.84 -2.49
N ARG A 138 15.59 12.52 -2.66
CA ARG A 138 15.95 11.82 -3.88
C ARG A 138 15.04 10.62 -4.13
N GLN A 139 14.71 10.39 -5.39
CA GLN A 139 14.08 9.16 -5.86
C GLN A 139 14.65 8.74 -7.21
N SER A 140 14.83 7.45 -7.43
CA SER A 140 15.34 6.89 -8.67
C SER A 140 14.66 5.56 -9.00
N VAL A 141 14.59 5.24 -10.31
CA VAL A 141 14.16 3.94 -10.80
C VAL A 141 15.28 3.37 -11.68
N ASP A 142 15.72 2.16 -11.38
CA ASP A 142 16.86 1.50 -12.06
C ASP A 142 18.08 2.44 -12.12
N ASP A 143 18.39 3.09 -10.98
CA ASP A 143 19.46 4.08 -10.79
C ASP A 143 19.35 5.37 -11.63
N VAL A 144 18.24 5.56 -12.34
CA VAL A 144 17.96 6.81 -13.08
C VAL A 144 17.12 7.73 -12.19
N ASP A 145 17.71 8.87 -11.83
CA ASP A 145 17.08 9.86 -10.97
C ASP A 145 15.77 10.42 -11.57
N ILE A 146 14.82 10.71 -10.68
CA ILE A 146 13.57 11.39 -10.98
C ILE A 146 13.60 12.73 -10.25
N PRO A 147 13.95 13.83 -10.96
CA PRO A 147 14.15 15.15 -10.33
C PRO A 147 12.87 15.72 -9.68
N ASP A 148 11.72 15.40 -10.25
CA ASP A 148 10.43 15.81 -9.68
C ASP A 148 10.05 14.89 -8.52
N LEU A 149 10.32 15.36 -7.30
CA LEU A 149 10.07 14.61 -6.07
C LEU A 149 8.58 14.42 -5.73
N THR A 150 7.68 15.12 -6.41
CA THR A 150 6.23 14.94 -6.24
C THR A 150 5.67 13.82 -7.12
N LYS A 151 6.43 13.42 -8.13
CA LYS A 151 6.02 12.40 -9.08
C LYS A 151 5.92 11.02 -8.44
N ARG A 152 4.83 10.31 -8.71
CA ARG A 152 4.53 8.98 -8.17
C ARG A 152 4.28 7.94 -9.28
N PHE A 153 4.69 8.25 -10.49
CA PHE A 153 4.66 7.34 -11.63
C PHE A 153 5.80 7.61 -12.61
N ARG A 154 6.14 6.59 -13.38
CA ARG A 154 7.06 6.69 -14.53
C ARG A 154 6.62 5.74 -15.62
N ILE A 155 6.63 6.23 -16.85
CA ILE A 155 6.50 5.39 -18.04
C ILE A 155 7.91 4.99 -18.46
N MET A 156 8.11 3.69 -18.65
CA MET A 156 9.36 3.11 -19.14
C MET A 156 9.15 2.65 -20.57
N ASP A 157 10.01 3.12 -21.45
CA ASP A 157 9.97 2.74 -22.86
C ASP A 157 10.65 1.38 -23.05
N GLY A 158 10.03 0.55 -23.91
CA GLY A 158 10.52 -0.76 -24.32
C GLY A 158 11.38 -0.73 -25.57
N PRO A 159 11.39 -1.81 -26.34
CA PRO A 159 10.48 -2.96 -26.25
C PRO A 159 10.83 -3.95 -25.14
N PHE A 160 9.83 -4.36 -24.35
CA PHE A 160 9.96 -5.46 -23.39
C PHE A 160 9.43 -6.74 -24.04
N ARG A 161 10.25 -7.80 -23.99
CA ARG A 161 9.96 -9.12 -24.61
C ARG A 161 10.13 -10.27 -23.61
N GLU A 162 10.68 -9.98 -22.44
CA GLU A 162 11.01 -10.93 -21.39
C GLU A 162 10.76 -10.32 -20.01
N SER A 163 10.74 -11.15 -18.99
CA SER A 163 10.53 -10.72 -17.60
C SER A 163 11.64 -9.76 -17.17
N LYS A 164 11.23 -8.69 -16.49
CA LYS A 164 12.12 -7.64 -15.99
C LYS A 164 11.71 -7.20 -14.60
N SER A 165 12.70 -7.03 -13.72
CA SER A 165 12.52 -6.38 -12.42
C SER A 165 12.91 -4.92 -12.52
N PHE A 166 12.12 -4.04 -11.91
CA PHE A 166 12.38 -2.62 -11.76
C PHE A 166 12.66 -2.34 -10.29
N THR A 167 13.64 -1.49 -10.01
CA THR A 167 14.05 -1.14 -8.66
C THR A 167 13.78 0.33 -8.40
N LEU A 168 12.90 0.63 -7.45
CA LEU A 168 12.70 1.97 -6.92
C LEU A 168 13.56 2.16 -5.67
N LYS A 169 14.33 3.24 -5.64
CA LYS A 169 15.10 3.69 -4.47
C LYS A 169 14.69 5.10 -4.10
N VAL A 170 14.51 5.35 -2.81
CA VAL A 170 14.17 6.65 -2.23
C VAL A 170 15.13 6.99 -1.10
N GLU A 171 15.38 8.29 -0.90
CA GLU A 171 16.24 8.82 0.14
C GLU A 171 15.58 10.01 0.82
N GLY A 172 15.56 10.00 2.15
CA GLY A 172 15.05 11.09 3.00
C GLY A 172 16.13 12.09 3.39
N ASP A 173 15.73 13.25 3.88
CA ASP A 173 16.64 14.30 4.36
C ASP A 173 17.44 13.90 5.61
N ASP A 174 17.03 12.84 6.28
CA ASP A 174 17.73 12.19 7.40
C ASP A 174 18.83 11.21 6.95
N GLY A 175 19.05 11.06 5.63
CA GLY A 175 19.99 10.11 5.02
C GLY A 175 19.51 8.66 5.00
N ASN A 176 18.32 8.38 5.51
CA ASN A 176 17.75 7.05 5.40
C ASN A 176 17.29 6.75 3.97
N THR A 177 17.40 5.49 3.57
CA THR A 177 16.99 5.03 2.23
C THR A 177 16.05 3.83 2.34
N ASP A 178 15.15 3.69 1.38
CA ASP A 178 14.35 2.49 1.19
C ASP A 178 14.39 2.05 -0.28
N THR A 179 14.24 0.74 -0.50
CA THR A 179 14.30 0.14 -1.83
C THR A 179 13.21 -0.90 -1.98
N LYS A 180 12.50 -0.88 -3.11
CA LYS A 180 11.45 -1.85 -3.43
C LYS A 180 11.56 -2.29 -4.89
N ILE A 181 11.17 -3.54 -5.15
CA ILE A 181 11.20 -4.15 -6.49
C ILE A 181 9.77 -4.39 -6.97
N ALA A 182 9.54 -4.13 -8.27
CA ALA A 182 8.33 -4.50 -8.98
C ALA A 182 8.69 -5.32 -10.23
N ASP A 183 8.02 -6.46 -10.40
CA ASP A 183 8.32 -7.42 -11.44
C ASP A 183 7.29 -7.39 -12.56
N LEU A 184 7.74 -7.17 -13.78
CA LEU A 184 7.05 -7.53 -15.02
C LEU A 184 7.37 -8.99 -15.33
N LYS A 185 6.35 -9.83 -15.42
CA LYS A 185 6.52 -11.27 -15.70
C LYS A 185 5.92 -11.63 -17.07
N PHE A 186 6.68 -12.39 -17.84
CA PHE A 186 6.19 -13.01 -19.08
C PHE A 186 6.00 -14.49 -18.79
N TYR A 187 4.75 -14.94 -18.94
CA TYR A 187 4.35 -16.31 -18.66
C TYR A 187 3.61 -16.93 -19.81
N ASN A 188 3.61 -18.26 -19.86
CA ASN A 188 2.72 -19.02 -20.73
C ASN A 188 1.38 -19.28 -20.04
N SER A 189 0.39 -19.60 -20.85
CA SER A 189 -0.93 -19.97 -20.37
C SER A 189 -0.97 -21.45 -19.98
N ILE A 190 -1.67 -21.76 -18.90
CA ILE A 190 -2.26 -23.08 -18.70
C ILE A 190 -3.71 -22.98 -19.15
N TYR A 191 -4.12 -23.92 -19.98
CA TYR A 191 -5.49 -24.01 -20.51
C TYR A 191 -6.27 -25.06 -19.76
N TYR A 192 -7.54 -24.79 -19.46
CA TYR A 192 -8.43 -25.69 -18.74
C TYR A 192 -9.89 -25.46 -19.12
N GLY A 193 -10.69 -26.50 -19.14
CA GLY A 193 -12.10 -26.39 -19.46
C GLY A 193 -12.70 -27.73 -19.82
N SER A 194 -13.96 -27.73 -20.30
CA SER A 194 -14.63 -28.93 -20.75
C SER A 194 -14.98 -28.86 -22.23
N SER A 195 -14.90 -29.98 -22.93
CA SER A 195 -15.25 -30.08 -24.33
C SER A 195 -15.56 -31.52 -24.75
N ARG A 196 -16.37 -31.64 -25.82
CA ARG A 196 -16.59 -32.88 -26.56
C ARG A 196 -15.61 -33.04 -27.71
N LEU A 197 -14.89 -31.99 -28.07
CA LEU A 197 -14.14 -31.88 -29.30
C LEU A 197 -12.83 -32.68 -29.29
N THR A 198 -12.61 -33.40 -30.37
CA THR A 198 -11.32 -33.90 -30.86
C THR A 198 -11.33 -33.63 -32.38
N PRO A 199 -10.27 -33.07 -32.98
CA PRO A 199 -8.88 -33.10 -32.59
C PRO A 199 -8.46 -31.91 -31.71
N ILE A 200 -7.47 -32.14 -30.86
CA ILE A 200 -6.81 -31.14 -30.05
C ILE A 200 -5.77 -30.42 -30.89
N SER A 201 -5.84 -29.09 -30.93
CA SER A 201 -4.99 -28.20 -31.71
C SER A 201 -4.81 -26.87 -30.97
N SER A 202 -3.95 -25.99 -31.49
CA SER A 202 -3.79 -24.63 -30.96
C SER A 202 -5.11 -23.85 -30.99
N ASN A 203 -5.91 -24.00 -32.02
CA ASN A 203 -7.24 -23.38 -32.12
C ASN A 203 -8.19 -23.88 -31.03
N PHE A 204 -8.16 -25.18 -30.71
CA PHE A 204 -8.92 -25.74 -29.61
C PHE A 204 -8.50 -25.12 -28.26
N LEU A 205 -7.19 -25.03 -27.97
CA LEU A 205 -6.72 -24.43 -26.73
C LEU A 205 -7.09 -22.94 -26.64
N ASN A 206 -6.85 -22.18 -27.71
CA ASN A 206 -7.08 -20.73 -27.72
C ASN A 206 -8.56 -20.33 -27.78
N GLY A 207 -9.43 -21.17 -28.33
CA GLY A 207 -10.85 -20.85 -28.58
C GLY A 207 -11.84 -21.48 -27.62
N ASP A 208 -11.61 -22.73 -27.21
CA ASP A 208 -12.61 -23.53 -26.49
C ASP A 208 -12.32 -23.64 -24.98
N LEU A 209 -11.08 -23.34 -24.54
CA LEU A 209 -10.67 -23.48 -23.15
C LEU A 209 -10.42 -22.11 -22.49
N ASN A 210 -10.62 -22.08 -21.17
CA ASN A 210 -10.17 -20.97 -20.34
C ASN A 210 -8.65 -21.03 -20.22
N ARG A 211 -8.04 -19.88 -19.87
CA ARG A 211 -6.58 -19.79 -19.67
C ARG A 211 -6.20 -18.99 -18.45
N VAL A 212 -5.05 -19.33 -17.87
CA VAL A 212 -4.40 -18.56 -16.82
C VAL A 212 -2.91 -18.41 -17.13
N LEU A 213 -2.40 -17.18 -17.09
CA LEU A 213 -0.97 -16.89 -17.25
C LEU A 213 -0.24 -17.22 -15.94
N THR A 214 0.73 -18.12 -15.99
CA THR A 214 1.45 -18.57 -14.78
C THR A 214 2.86 -19.06 -15.10
N GLY A 215 3.77 -18.89 -14.14
CA GLY A 215 5.11 -19.47 -14.16
C GLY A 215 5.23 -20.81 -13.44
N SER A 216 4.11 -21.36 -12.92
CA SER A 216 4.09 -22.60 -12.14
C SER A 216 2.99 -23.53 -12.59
N LYS A 217 3.25 -24.83 -12.54
CA LYS A 217 2.22 -25.85 -12.77
C LYS A 217 1.22 -25.99 -11.61
N THR A 218 1.57 -25.53 -10.41
CA THR A 218 0.67 -25.60 -9.25
C THR A 218 -0.49 -24.61 -9.42
N GLN A 219 -1.67 -25.13 -9.72
CA GLN A 219 -2.88 -24.37 -9.98
C GLN A 219 -4.12 -25.07 -9.44
N GLY A 220 -5.18 -24.27 -9.23
CA GLY A 220 -6.50 -24.80 -8.92
C GLY A 220 -7.53 -24.23 -9.89
N PHE A 221 -8.41 -25.10 -10.44
CA PHE A 221 -9.44 -24.73 -11.38
C PHE A 221 -10.79 -25.28 -10.93
N THR A 222 -11.86 -24.56 -11.21
CA THR A 222 -13.22 -25.09 -11.15
C THR A 222 -13.78 -25.13 -12.57
N VAL A 223 -14.19 -26.30 -13.03
CA VAL A 223 -14.72 -26.55 -14.37
C VAL A 223 -16.09 -27.20 -14.24
N VAL A 224 -17.01 -26.84 -15.12
CA VAL A 224 -18.32 -27.49 -15.25
C VAL A 224 -18.32 -28.29 -16.54
N SER A 225 -18.34 -29.63 -16.45
CA SER A 225 -18.48 -30.51 -17.61
C SER A 225 -19.92 -30.98 -17.74
N ARG A 226 -20.45 -30.94 -18.98
CA ARG A 226 -21.78 -31.39 -19.33
C ARG A 226 -21.75 -32.82 -19.86
N GLU A 227 -22.91 -33.32 -20.21
CA GLU A 227 -23.04 -34.63 -20.80
C GLU A 227 -22.13 -34.82 -22.02
N GLN A 228 -21.37 -35.92 -22.07
CA GLN A 228 -20.37 -36.25 -23.10
C GLN A 228 -19.16 -35.31 -23.18
N GLU A 229 -18.94 -34.45 -22.19
CA GLU A 229 -17.75 -33.57 -22.12
C GLU A 229 -16.71 -34.15 -21.19
N TYR A 230 -15.46 -34.20 -21.68
CA TYR A 230 -14.26 -34.39 -20.84
C TYR A 230 -13.78 -33.07 -20.29
N ILE A 231 -13.12 -33.09 -19.15
CA ILE A 231 -12.35 -31.94 -18.68
C ILE A 231 -10.93 -32.07 -19.23
N TYR A 232 -10.44 -31.00 -19.82
CA TYR A 232 -9.11 -30.88 -20.40
C TYR A 232 -8.25 -29.94 -19.58
N VAL A 233 -6.97 -30.29 -19.45
CA VAL A 233 -5.91 -29.41 -18.96
C VAL A 233 -4.73 -29.49 -19.91
N ALA A 234 -4.23 -28.35 -20.36
CA ALA A 234 -3.05 -28.28 -21.20
C ALA A 234 -2.03 -27.30 -20.60
N LEU A 235 -0.78 -27.71 -20.54
CA LEU A 235 0.31 -26.93 -19.94
C LEU A 235 1.61 -27.10 -20.74
N PRO A 236 2.52 -26.11 -20.68
CA PRO A 236 3.84 -26.23 -21.31
C PRO A 236 4.56 -27.48 -20.87
N ALA A 237 5.09 -28.26 -21.82
CA ALA A 237 5.76 -29.53 -21.57
C ALA A 237 6.98 -29.36 -20.62
N ARG A 238 7.63 -28.19 -20.62
CA ARG A 238 8.75 -27.85 -19.70
C ARG A 238 8.37 -27.85 -18.21
N PHE A 239 7.08 -27.81 -17.87
CA PHE A 239 6.64 -27.95 -16.47
C PHE A 239 6.71 -29.38 -15.96
N GLY A 240 6.96 -30.34 -16.85
CA GLY A 240 6.98 -31.76 -16.55
C GLY A 240 5.58 -32.35 -16.32
N GLU A 241 5.55 -33.60 -15.92
CA GLU A 241 4.30 -34.31 -15.67
C GLU A 241 3.60 -33.74 -14.42
N PRO A 242 2.32 -33.36 -14.52
CA PRO A 242 1.55 -32.89 -13.37
C PRO A 242 0.92 -34.06 -12.61
N THR A 243 0.65 -33.84 -11.33
CA THR A 243 -0.28 -34.67 -10.56
C THR A 243 -1.59 -33.93 -10.41
N PHE A 244 -2.71 -34.63 -10.59
CA PHE A 244 -4.05 -34.09 -10.47
C PHE A 244 -4.76 -34.64 -9.24
N GLU A 245 -5.44 -33.77 -8.51
CA GLU A 245 -6.30 -34.10 -7.37
C GLU A 245 -7.69 -33.53 -7.70
N ILE A 246 -8.70 -34.39 -7.80
CA ILE A 246 -10.10 -34.02 -7.99
C ILE A 246 -10.80 -34.07 -6.64
N ILE A 247 -11.40 -32.95 -6.22
CA ILE A 247 -11.89 -32.79 -4.83
C ILE A 247 -13.27 -33.44 -4.63
N SER A 248 -14.06 -33.61 -5.68
CA SER A 248 -15.48 -33.97 -5.56
C SER A 248 -15.83 -35.36 -6.09
N GLU A 249 -14.99 -36.00 -6.89
CA GLU A 249 -15.29 -37.29 -7.53
C GLU A 249 -14.03 -38.11 -7.77
N VAL A 250 -14.20 -39.45 -7.97
CA VAL A 250 -13.12 -40.36 -8.34
C VAL A 250 -12.99 -40.35 -9.86
N ALA A 251 -12.15 -39.48 -10.39
CA ALA A 251 -11.76 -39.49 -11.78
C ALA A 251 -10.24 -39.26 -11.88
N ASP A 252 -9.62 -39.96 -12.82
CA ASP A 252 -8.19 -39.79 -13.13
C ASP A 252 -8.03 -38.93 -14.39
N PHE A 253 -6.83 -38.39 -14.55
CA PHE A 253 -6.43 -37.75 -15.79
C PHE A 253 -5.53 -38.68 -16.58
N GLU A 254 -5.75 -38.75 -17.89
CA GLU A 254 -4.88 -39.44 -18.84
C GLU A 254 -4.15 -38.42 -19.72
N PHE A 255 -2.89 -38.72 -20.06
CA PHE A 255 -2.16 -38.00 -21.08
C PHE A 255 -2.77 -38.28 -22.44
N VAL A 256 -3.06 -37.22 -23.20
CA VAL A 256 -3.67 -37.36 -24.53
C VAL A 256 -2.60 -37.24 -25.61
N LYS A 257 -1.85 -36.16 -25.61
CA LYS A 257 -0.75 -35.92 -26.58
C LYS A 257 0.10 -34.72 -26.20
N GLU A 258 1.27 -34.66 -26.81
CA GLU A 258 2.12 -33.48 -26.91
C GLU A 258 2.05 -32.89 -28.31
N PHE A 259 2.06 -31.57 -28.44
CA PHE A 259 2.19 -30.89 -29.73
C PHE A 259 2.70 -29.46 -29.53
N ASP A 260 3.27 -28.90 -30.61
CA ASP A 260 3.68 -27.49 -30.62
C ASP A 260 2.44 -26.60 -30.66
N HIS A 261 2.25 -25.83 -29.60
CA HIS A 261 1.15 -24.91 -29.45
C HIS A 261 1.60 -23.49 -29.74
N GLU A 262 0.94 -22.82 -30.67
CA GLU A 262 1.06 -21.40 -30.92
C GLU A 262 0.03 -20.62 -30.09
N ASN A 263 0.49 -19.78 -29.19
CA ASN A 263 -0.38 -18.95 -28.35
C ASN A 263 -0.93 -17.72 -29.12
N SER A 264 -1.78 -16.91 -28.47
CA SER A 264 -2.40 -15.74 -29.12
C SER A 264 -1.41 -14.64 -29.52
N SER A 265 -0.18 -14.67 -29.00
CA SER A 265 0.91 -13.73 -29.30
C SER A 265 1.89 -14.26 -30.34
N GLY A 266 1.62 -15.45 -30.95
CA GLY A 266 2.48 -16.07 -31.96
C GLY A 266 3.69 -16.79 -31.38
N TYR A 267 3.78 -17.01 -30.09
CA TYR A 267 4.86 -17.77 -29.46
C TYR A 267 4.52 -19.27 -29.50
N VAL A 268 5.48 -20.07 -29.95
CA VAL A 268 5.33 -21.52 -30.11
C VAL A 268 6.18 -22.27 -29.11
N GLU A 269 5.58 -23.20 -28.37
CA GLU A 269 6.31 -24.18 -27.54
C GLU A 269 5.50 -25.48 -27.41
N PRO A 270 6.16 -26.60 -27.01
CA PRO A 270 5.50 -27.88 -26.75
C PRO A 270 4.54 -27.80 -25.57
N TYR A 271 3.32 -28.35 -25.75
CA TYR A 271 2.30 -28.47 -24.72
C TYR A 271 1.90 -29.91 -24.52
N ASN A 272 1.80 -30.33 -23.28
CA ASN A 272 1.20 -31.58 -22.85
C ASN A 272 -0.28 -31.36 -22.57
N VAL A 273 -1.13 -32.18 -23.17
CA VAL A 273 -2.57 -32.17 -22.97
C VAL A 273 -3.02 -33.41 -22.23
N TYR A 274 -3.79 -33.18 -21.19
CA TYR A 274 -4.42 -34.19 -20.34
C TYR A 274 -5.93 -34.03 -20.40
N ARG A 275 -6.67 -35.13 -20.19
CA ARG A 275 -8.12 -35.09 -20.03
C ARG A 275 -8.55 -36.06 -18.93
N THR A 276 -9.75 -35.87 -18.39
CA THR A 276 -10.36 -36.84 -17.49
C THR A 276 -10.66 -38.15 -18.21
N THR A 277 -10.56 -39.28 -17.51
CA THR A 277 -10.96 -40.58 -18.04
C THR A 277 -12.47 -40.72 -18.18
N ASN A 278 -13.22 -39.99 -17.36
CA ASN A 278 -14.68 -39.98 -17.35
C ASN A 278 -15.24 -38.66 -17.92
N VAL A 279 -16.41 -38.76 -18.52
CA VAL A 279 -17.21 -37.60 -18.95
C VAL A 279 -18.26 -37.24 -17.89
N HIS A 280 -18.85 -36.03 -18.02
CA HIS A 280 -20.03 -35.62 -17.24
C HIS A 280 -19.77 -35.58 -15.71
N LEU A 281 -18.67 -34.97 -15.30
CA LEU A 281 -18.33 -34.85 -13.88
C LEU A 281 -19.06 -33.68 -13.18
N GLY A 282 -19.93 -32.96 -13.88
CA GLY A 282 -20.60 -31.79 -13.32
C GLY A 282 -19.63 -30.67 -12.95
N GLN A 283 -19.89 -29.99 -11.83
CA GLN A 283 -19.00 -28.96 -11.31
C GLN A 283 -17.86 -29.63 -10.51
N THR A 284 -16.67 -29.53 -11.05
CA THR A 284 -15.48 -30.22 -10.54
C THR A 284 -14.39 -29.25 -10.20
N THR A 285 -13.79 -29.35 -9.01
CA THR A 285 -12.60 -28.61 -8.62
C THR A 285 -11.37 -29.49 -8.71
N ILE A 286 -10.39 -29.02 -9.48
CA ILE A 286 -9.15 -29.74 -9.77
C ILE A 286 -7.99 -28.96 -9.15
N ARG A 287 -7.13 -29.64 -8.46
CA ARG A 287 -5.81 -29.13 -8.06
C ARG A 287 -4.74 -29.84 -8.86
N MET A 288 -3.85 -29.08 -9.45
CA MET A 288 -2.70 -29.55 -10.20
C MET A 288 -1.41 -29.13 -9.49
N ARG A 289 -0.46 -30.04 -9.43
CA ARG A 289 0.86 -29.84 -8.81
C ARG A 289 1.99 -30.36 -9.68
#